data_6bb788494628cd9f106ad61fd4d6862a
#
_entry.id   6bb788494628cd9f106ad61fd4d6862a
#
_cell.length_a   1.000
_cell.length_b   1.000
_cell.length_c   1.000
_cell.angle_alpha   90.00
_cell.angle_beta   90.00
_cell.angle_gamma   90.00
#
_symmetry.space_group_name_H-M   'P 1'
#
loop_
_entity.id
_entity.type
_entity.pdbx_description
1 polymer ?
#
loop_
_entity_poly.entity_id
_entity_poly.type
_entity_poly.pdbx_seq_one_letter_code
_entity_poly.pdbx_strand_id
1 'polypeptide(L)'
;MLSEKLHAAINEQINAELWSAYLYLAMSMDAESKGFKGVANWFYVQWLEEQDHAHILMNYLNSRDCKVTLKPIAEVRTEWDSVLEMYQETLRHEKVVTGLINNLAAIAAEDRDFASSNMLVWFINEQVEEEESARDMIFAVEAVEGNKYGMYQLDKELA
;
A
#
# COMPACT_ATOMS: atom_id res chain seq x y z
N MET A 1 -7.46 5.56 26.80
CA MET A 1 -7.03 4.18 26.54
C MET A 1 -7.71 3.65 25.28
N LEU A 2 -7.00 2.97 24.43
CA LEU A 2 -7.60 2.31 23.26
C LEU A 2 -8.52 1.16 23.70
N SER A 3 -9.65 0.98 23.01
CA SER A 3 -10.46 -0.21 23.21
C SER A 3 -9.69 -1.45 22.72
N GLU A 4 -10.01 -2.62 23.26
CA GLU A 4 -9.41 -3.88 22.80
C GLU A 4 -9.68 -4.11 21.31
N LYS A 5 -10.87 -3.76 20.85
CA LYS A 5 -11.27 -3.89 19.45
C LYS A 5 -10.39 -3.03 18.53
N LEU A 6 -10.18 -1.76 18.88
CA LEU A 6 -9.36 -0.85 18.09
C LEU A 6 -7.87 -1.24 18.13
N HIS A 7 -7.37 -1.63 19.31
CA HIS A 7 -6.01 -2.11 19.47
C HIS A 7 -5.72 -3.33 18.56
N ALA A 8 -6.62 -4.32 18.61
CA ALA A 8 -6.50 -5.50 17.76
C ALA A 8 -6.55 -5.13 16.26
N ALA A 9 -7.47 -4.25 15.86
CA ALA A 9 -7.64 -3.84 14.48
C ALA A 9 -6.42 -3.06 13.96
N ILE A 10 -5.79 -2.22 14.78
CA ILE A 10 -4.57 -1.50 14.38
C ILE A 10 -3.39 -2.49 14.23
N ASN A 11 -3.25 -3.47 15.11
CA ASN A 11 -2.24 -4.53 14.94
C ASN A 11 -2.44 -5.31 13.64
N GLU A 12 -3.69 -5.64 13.28
CA GLU A 12 -3.99 -6.26 12.00
C GLU A 12 -3.61 -5.35 10.82
N GLN A 13 -3.86 -4.04 10.95
CA GLN A 13 -3.49 -3.09 9.90
C GLN A 13 -1.98 -2.98 9.72
N ILE A 14 -1.20 -3.01 10.80
CA ILE A 14 0.26 -3.05 10.72
C ILE A 14 0.71 -4.25 9.87
N ASN A 15 0.12 -5.42 10.12
CA ASN A 15 0.42 -6.61 9.33
C ASN A 15 0.00 -6.44 7.86
N ALA A 16 -1.13 -5.82 7.61
CA ALA A 16 -1.61 -5.55 6.25
C ALA A 16 -0.67 -4.61 5.49
N GLU A 17 -0.16 -3.56 6.14
CA GLU A 17 0.82 -2.65 5.53
C GLU A 17 2.15 -3.36 5.23
N LEU A 18 2.63 -4.19 6.14
CA LEU A 18 3.85 -4.97 5.92
C LEU A 18 3.67 -5.99 4.79
N TRP A 19 2.50 -6.61 4.69
CA TRP A 19 2.18 -7.51 3.57
C TRP A 19 2.12 -6.74 2.24
N SER A 20 1.51 -5.55 2.25
CA SER A 20 1.49 -4.66 1.07
C SER A 20 2.91 -4.31 0.61
N ALA A 21 3.78 -3.97 1.57
CA ALA A 21 5.19 -3.70 1.27
C ALA A 21 5.85 -4.91 0.58
N TYR A 22 5.63 -6.11 1.11
CA TYR A 22 6.19 -7.33 0.54
C TYR A 22 5.64 -7.63 -0.85
N LEU A 23 4.36 -7.40 -1.10
CA LEU A 23 3.75 -7.50 -2.43
C LEU A 23 4.44 -6.57 -3.43
N TYR A 24 4.62 -5.31 -3.07
CA TYR A 24 5.25 -4.33 -3.95
C TYR A 24 6.74 -4.61 -4.17
N LEU A 25 7.42 -5.16 -3.18
CA LEU A 25 8.78 -5.66 -3.37
C LEU A 25 8.82 -6.79 -4.40
N ALA A 26 7.88 -7.74 -4.34
CA ALA A 26 7.77 -8.81 -5.31
C ALA A 26 7.50 -8.28 -6.72
N MET A 27 6.62 -7.29 -6.88
CA MET A 27 6.36 -6.62 -8.16
C MET A 27 7.61 -5.92 -8.68
N SER A 28 8.36 -5.25 -7.80
CA SER A 28 9.62 -4.60 -8.16
C SER A 28 10.64 -5.60 -8.71
N MET A 29 10.80 -6.73 -8.04
CA MET A 29 11.75 -7.77 -8.46
C MET A 29 11.32 -8.44 -9.78
N ASP A 30 10.04 -8.68 -9.98
CA ASP A 30 9.52 -9.22 -11.23
C ASP A 30 9.73 -8.24 -12.39
N ALA A 31 9.43 -6.97 -12.20
CA ALA A 31 9.67 -5.91 -13.20
C ALA A 31 11.16 -5.80 -13.55
N GLU A 32 12.04 -5.82 -12.57
CA GLU A 32 13.49 -5.80 -12.77
C GLU A 32 13.95 -6.99 -13.64
N SER A 33 13.44 -8.19 -13.34
CA SER A 33 13.80 -9.40 -14.11
C SER A 33 13.37 -9.35 -15.57
N LYS A 34 12.36 -8.54 -15.88
CA LYS A 34 11.82 -8.35 -17.23
C LYS A 34 12.41 -7.15 -17.95
N GLY A 35 13.35 -6.45 -17.34
CA GLY A 35 14.03 -5.29 -17.91
C GLY A 35 13.30 -3.96 -17.76
N PHE A 36 12.22 -3.90 -16.98
CA PHE A 36 11.47 -2.67 -16.69
C PHE A 36 12.00 -2.00 -15.42
N LYS A 37 13.16 -1.36 -15.54
CA LYS A 37 13.86 -0.77 -14.39
C LYS A 37 13.13 0.41 -13.77
N GLY A 38 12.43 1.21 -14.57
CA GLY A 38 11.64 2.33 -14.08
C GLY A 38 10.39 1.86 -13.33
N VAL A 39 9.69 0.86 -13.87
CA VAL A 39 8.56 0.22 -13.19
C VAL A 39 9.04 -0.42 -11.87
N ALA A 40 10.19 -1.11 -11.92
CA ALA A 40 10.79 -1.70 -10.72
C ALA A 40 11.06 -0.62 -9.65
N ASN A 41 11.57 0.54 -10.06
CA ASN A 41 11.80 1.66 -9.14
C ASN A 41 10.49 2.18 -8.54
N TRP A 42 9.44 2.32 -9.35
CA TRP A 42 8.14 2.76 -8.86
C TRP A 42 7.62 1.85 -7.75
N PHE A 43 7.67 0.55 -7.94
CA PHE A 43 7.26 -0.43 -6.93
C PHE A 43 8.22 -0.51 -5.74
N TYR A 44 9.51 -0.29 -5.94
CA TYR A 44 10.48 -0.21 -4.85
C TYR A 44 10.17 0.96 -3.92
N VAL A 45 9.81 2.11 -4.47
CA VAL A 45 9.36 3.28 -3.69
C VAL A 45 8.09 2.93 -2.91
N GLN A 46 7.14 2.25 -3.54
CA GLN A 46 5.92 1.79 -2.85
C GLN A 46 6.25 0.85 -1.67
N TRP A 47 7.20 -0.06 -1.85
CA TRP A 47 7.67 -0.91 -0.76
C TRP A 47 8.18 -0.10 0.43
N LEU A 48 8.96 0.95 0.18
CA LEU A 48 9.46 1.84 1.24
C LEU A 48 8.30 2.59 1.91
N GLU A 49 7.37 3.13 1.15
CA GLU A 49 6.22 3.88 1.66
C GLU A 49 5.33 3.02 2.56
N GLU A 50 5.06 1.77 2.18
CA GLU A 50 4.25 0.87 2.98
C GLU A 50 4.93 0.52 4.32
N GLN A 51 6.25 0.43 4.37
CA GLN A 51 6.98 0.27 5.61
C GLN A 51 6.81 1.50 6.51
N ASP A 52 6.83 2.70 5.93
CA ASP A 52 6.58 3.94 6.67
C ASP A 52 5.15 3.98 7.22
N HIS A 53 4.16 3.54 6.45
CA HIS A 53 2.77 3.42 6.91
C HIS A 53 2.66 2.50 8.12
N ALA A 54 3.27 1.32 8.07
CA ALA A 54 3.32 0.41 9.21
C ALA A 54 3.99 1.06 10.42
N HIS A 55 5.07 1.80 10.21
CA HIS A 55 5.81 2.47 11.27
C HIS A 55 4.97 3.56 11.95
N ILE A 56 4.19 4.34 11.19
CA ILE A 56 3.27 5.34 11.76
C ILE A 56 2.31 4.68 12.74
N LEU A 57 1.72 3.54 12.35
CA LEU A 57 0.78 2.80 13.20
C LEU A 57 1.46 2.20 14.43
N MET A 58 2.68 1.66 14.28
CA MET A 58 3.46 1.14 15.40
C MET A 58 3.77 2.24 16.42
N ASN A 59 4.21 3.40 15.95
CA ASN A 59 4.50 4.55 16.82
C ASN A 59 3.25 5.03 17.53
N TYR A 60 2.11 5.02 16.83
CA TYR A 60 0.84 5.40 17.44
C TYR A 60 0.45 4.44 18.57
N LEU A 61 0.51 3.13 18.35
CA LEU A 61 0.24 2.15 19.40
C LEU A 61 1.16 2.34 20.61
N ASN A 62 2.45 2.53 20.36
CA ASN A 62 3.43 2.77 21.42
C ASN A 62 3.09 4.04 22.21
N SER A 63 2.69 5.12 21.52
CA SER A 63 2.29 6.38 22.19
C SER A 63 1.03 6.26 23.02
N ARG A 64 0.20 5.26 22.74
CA ARG A 64 -1.04 4.99 23.48
C ARG A 64 -0.84 3.88 24.53
N ASP A 65 0.40 3.53 24.85
CA ASP A 65 0.77 2.45 25.80
C ASP A 65 0.12 1.11 25.43
N CYS A 66 0.08 0.82 24.11
CA CYS A 66 -0.47 -0.42 23.57
C CYS A 66 0.63 -1.21 22.87
N LYS A 67 0.65 -2.52 23.13
CA LYS A 67 1.67 -3.40 22.57
C LYS A 67 1.49 -3.60 21.07
N VAL A 68 2.57 -3.40 20.30
CA VAL A 68 2.65 -3.86 18.91
C VAL A 68 2.94 -5.35 18.91
N THR A 69 2.08 -6.13 18.24
CA THR A 69 2.24 -7.57 18.09
C THR A 69 2.38 -7.90 16.61
N LEU A 70 3.59 -8.29 16.20
CA LEU A 70 3.86 -8.65 14.81
C LEU A 70 3.38 -10.07 14.54
N LYS A 71 2.83 -10.27 13.35
CA LYS A 71 2.38 -11.57 12.85
C LYS A 71 3.21 -11.99 11.64
N PRO A 72 3.22 -13.28 11.29
CA PRO A 72 3.87 -13.72 10.05
C PRO A 72 3.31 -12.97 8.84
N ILE A 73 4.20 -12.56 7.93
CA ILE A 73 3.80 -11.97 6.66
C ILE A 73 3.51 -13.12 5.70
N ALA A 74 2.27 -13.17 5.22
CA ALA A 74 1.83 -14.24 4.34
C ALA A 74 2.55 -14.20 2.98
N GLU A 75 2.50 -15.33 2.26
CA GLU A 75 3.03 -15.47 0.91
C GLU A 75 2.41 -14.43 -0.03
N VAL A 76 3.22 -13.94 -0.97
CA VAL A 76 2.78 -13.04 -2.04
C VAL A 76 2.99 -13.70 -3.40
N ARG A 77 2.22 -13.26 -4.38
CA ARG A 77 2.43 -13.59 -5.80
C ARG A 77 3.81 -13.07 -6.23
N THR A 78 4.48 -13.78 -7.14
CA THR A 78 5.86 -13.46 -7.56
C THR A 78 6.02 -13.19 -9.05
N GLU A 79 4.99 -13.45 -9.86
CA GLU A 79 5.03 -13.24 -11.31
C GLU A 79 3.73 -12.64 -11.82
N TRP A 80 3.85 -11.73 -12.79
CA TRP A 80 2.72 -11.07 -13.47
C TRP A 80 2.91 -11.18 -14.98
N ASP A 81 1.82 -11.28 -15.74
CA ASP A 81 1.87 -11.43 -17.19
C ASP A 81 2.29 -10.13 -17.89
N SER A 82 2.01 -8.98 -17.29
CA SER A 82 2.32 -7.68 -17.88
C SER A 82 2.44 -6.59 -16.84
N VAL A 83 3.06 -5.46 -17.22
CA VAL A 83 3.12 -4.25 -16.40
C VAL A 83 1.71 -3.73 -16.10
N LEU A 84 0.81 -3.78 -17.08
CA LEU A 84 -0.58 -3.37 -16.88
C LEU A 84 -1.26 -4.19 -15.79
N GLU A 85 -1.05 -5.50 -15.78
CA GLU A 85 -1.61 -6.38 -14.74
C GLU A 85 -1.09 -6.02 -13.35
N MET A 86 0.20 -5.67 -13.23
CA MET A 86 0.77 -5.21 -11.96
C MET A 86 0.00 -4.00 -11.42
N TYR A 87 -0.21 -2.99 -12.24
CA TYR A 87 -0.91 -1.77 -11.80
C TYR A 87 -2.40 -2.00 -11.56
N GLN A 88 -3.05 -2.86 -12.34
CA GLN A 88 -4.44 -3.25 -12.10
C GLN A 88 -4.59 -3.97 -10.75
N GLU A 89 -3.69 -4.88 -10.43
CA GLU A 89 -3.68 -5.55 -9.13
C GLU A 89 -3.41 -4.57 -7.99
N THR A 90 -2.50 -3.62 -8.21
CA THR A 90 -2.21 -2.55 -7.25
C THR A 90 -3.48 -1.75 -6.92
N LEU A 91 -4.23 -1.33 -7.93
CA LEU A 91 -5.47 -0.59 -7.70
C LEU A 91 -6.49 -1.44 -6.93
N ARG A 92 -6.67 -2.70 -7.29
CA ARG A 92 -7.57 -3.61 -6.56
C ARG A 92 -7.14 -3.74 -5.10
N HIS A 93 -5.85 -3.90 -4.86
CA HIS A 93 -5.31 -4.03 -3.51
C HIS A 93 -5.49 -2.74 -2.71
N GLU A 94 -5.18 -1.57 -3.27
CA GLU A 94 -5.35 -0.30 -2.58
C GLU A 94 -6.81 -0.03 -2.21
N LYS A 95 -7.77 -0.46 -3.02
CA LYS A 95 -9.19 -0.39 -2.66
C LYS A 95 -9.54 -1.26 -1.45
N VAL A 96 -8.91 -2.42 -1.32
CA VAL A 96 -9.05 -3.27 -0.12
C VAL A 96 -8.47 -2.55 1.09
N VAL A 97 -7.28 -1.97 0.97
CA VAL A 97 -6.64 -1.20 2.07
C VAL A 97 -7.51 -0.01 2.47
N THR A 98 -8.07 0.72 1.51
CA THR A 98 -9.02 1.81 1.78
C THR A 98 -10.18 1.33 2.65
N GLY A 99 -10.75 0.16 2.35
CA GLY A 99 -11.81 -0.45 3.16
C GLY A 99 -11.35 -0.76 4.58
N LEU A 100 -10.13 -1.26 4.75
CA LEU A 100 -9.56 -1.55 6.06
C LEU A 100 -9.35 -0.26 6.88
N ILE A 101 -8.83 0.79 6.27
CA ILE A 101 -8.65 2.09 6.91
C ILE A 101 -10.01 2.69 7.33
N ASN A 102 -11.00 2.62 6.44
CA ASN A 102 -12.36 3.08 6.76
C ASN A 102 -12.95 2.30 7.93
N ASN A 103 -12.68 1.01 8.03
CA ASN A 103 -13.10 0.20 9.16
C ASN A 103 -12.46 0.67 10.48
N LEU A 104 -11.17 0.99 10.48
CA LEU A 104 -10.50 1.58 11.64
C LEU A 104 -11.14 2.89 12.04
N ALA A 105 -11.44 3.76 11.08
CA ALA A 105 -12.10 5.04 11.33
C ALA A 105 -13.50 4.85 11.96
N ALA A 106 -14.25 3.86 11.48
CA ALA A 106 -15.55 3.54 12.02
C ALA A 106 -15.47 3.07 13.48
N ILE A 107 -14.50 2.20 13.80
CA ILE A 107 -14.29 1.73 15.19
C ILE A 107 -13.90 2.90 16.09
N ALA A 108 -12.98 3.76 15.66
CA ALA A 108 -12.57 4.94 16.41
C ALA A 108 -13.75 5.88 16.69
N ALA A 109 -14.63 6.06 15.71
CA ALA A 109 -15.83 6.88 15.85
C ALA A 109 -16.83 6.28 16.85
N GLU A 110 -17.07 4.97 16.79
CA GLU A 110 -17.93 4.27 17.74
C GLU A 110 -17.40 4.40 19.18
N ASP A 111 -16.08 4.28 19.34
CA ASP A 111 -15.41 4.40 20.64
C ASP A 111 -15.31 5.84 21.13
N ARG A 112 -15.65 6.82 20.30
CA ARG A 112 -15.39 8.25 20.55
C ARG A 112 -13.93 8.52 20.89
N ASP A 113 -13.01 7.76 20.27
CA ASP A 113 -11.58 7.95 20.42
C ASP A 113 -11.11 9.00 19.41
N PHE A 114 -11.21 10.26 19.81
CA PHE A 114 -10.91 11.38 18.92
C PHE A 114 -9.43 11.44 18.54
N ALA A 115 -8.54 10.98 19.39
CA ALA A 115 -7.11 10.91 19.06
C ALA A 115 -6.87 9.93 17.91
N SER A 116 -7.51 8.76 17.97
CA SER A 116 -7.42 7.77 16.88
C SER A 116 -8.09 8.26 15.61
N SER A 117 -9.27 8.89 15.73
CA SER A 117 -9.94 9.50 14.57
C SER A 117 -9.03 10.54 13.89
N ASN A 118 -8.34 11.35 14.67
CA ASN A 118 -7.43 12.38 14.15
C ASN A 118 -6.20 11.74 13.48
N MET A 119 -5.61 10.74 14.09
CA MET A 119 -4.47 10.01 13.50
C MET A 119 -4.85 9.37 12.16
N LEU A 120 -6.06 8.81 12.07
CA LEU A 120 -6.53 8.12 10.87
C LEU A 120 -6.85 9.05 9.71
N VAL A 121 -7.04 10.35 9.94
CA VAL A 121 -7.24 11.34 8.84
C VAL A 121 -6.10 11.28 7.84
N TRP A 122 -4.86 11.16 8.30
CA TRP A 122 -3.71 11.04 7.42
C TRP A 122 -3.85 9.82 6.50
N PHE A 123 -4.22 8.65 7.05
CA PHE A 123 -4.40 7.42 6.27
C PHE A 123 -5.58 7.51 5.29
N ILE A 124 -6.66 8.17 5.69
CA ILE A 124 -7.82 8.39 4.80
C ILE A 124 -7.39 9.20 3.58
N ASN A 125 -6.66 10.29 3.79
CA ASN A 125 -6.15 11.12 2.70
C ASN A 125 -5.13 10.38 1.84
N GLU A 126 -4.23 9.64 2.48
CA GLU A 126 -3.22 8.83 1.78
C GLU A 126 -3.86 7.81 0.85
N GLN A 127 -4.93 7.14 1.30
CA GLN A 127 -5.61 6.15 0.45
C GLN A 127 -6.26 6.76 -0.79
N VAL A 128 -6.71 8.00 -0.73
CA VAL A 128 -7.17 8.73 -1.93
C VAL A 128 -6.03 8.88 -2.92
N GLU A 129 -4.85 9.26 -2.45
CA GLU A 129 -3.66 9.42 -3.29
C GLU A 129 -3.16 8.08 -3.84
N GLU A 130 -3.15 7.02 -3.03
CA GLU A 130 -2.72 5.68 -3.45
C GLU A 130 -3.60 5.14 -4.59
N GLU A 131 -4.90 5.28 -4.49
CA GLU A 131 -5.82 4.87 -5.57
C GLU A 131 -5.65 5.74 -6.80
N GLU A 132 -5.46 7.06 -6.64
CA GLU A 132 -5.21 7.97 -7.75
C GLU A 132 -3.92 7.61 -8.48
N SER A 133 -2.82 7.44 -7.76
CA SER A 133 -1.52 7.06 -8.33
C SER A 133 -1.60 5.77 -9.14
N ALA A 134 -2.29 4.76 -8.62
CA ALA A 134 -2.48 3.49 -9.33
C ALA A 134 -3.30 3.67 -10.61
N ARG A 135 -4.38 4.47 -10.57
CA ARG A 135 -5.18 4.77 -11.77
C ARG A 135 -4.37 5.51 -12.81
N ASP A 136 -3.58 6.50 -12.38
CA ASP A 136 -2.74 7.28 -13.30
C ASP A 136 -1.74 6.38 -14.03
N MET A 137 -1.14 5.42 -13.31
CA MET A 137 -0.24 4.46 -13.94
C MET A 137 -0.96 3.51 -14.90
N ILE A 138 -2.17 3.09 -14.59
CA ILE A 138 -2.99 2.29 -15.51
C ILE A 138 -3.24 3.08 -16.80
N PHE A 139 -3.66 4.34 -16.71
CA PHE A 139 -3.86 5.19 -17.88
C PHE A 139 -2.58 5.38 -18.70
N ALA A 140 -1.44 5.61 -18.03
CA ALA A 140 -0.16 5.79 -18.70
C ALA A 140 0.25 4.53 -19.47
N VAL A 141 0.10 3.35 -18.87
CA VAL A 141 0.46 2.08 -19.51
C VAL A 141 -0.51 1.75 -20.65
N GLU A 142 -1.80 1.95 -20.46
CA GLU A 142 -2.80 1.75 -21.52
C GLU A 142 -2.56 2.68 -22.72
N ALA A 143 -2.11 3.90 -22.49
CA ALA A 143 -1.82 4.88 -23.55
C ALA A 143 -0.69 4.42 -24.48
N VAL A 144 0.22 3.56 -24.00
CA VAL A 144 1.35 3.02 -24.78
C VAL A 144 1.21 1.54 -25.08
N GLU A 145 0.04 0.97 -24.85
CA GLU A 145 -0.20 -0.46 -25.06
C GLU A 145 0.12 -0.87 -26.50
N GLY A 146 0.90 -1.95 -26.64
CA GLY A 146 1.33 -2.45 -27.93
C GLY A 146 2.47 -1.64 -28.61
N ASN A 147 2.87 -0.52 -28.02
CA ASN A 147 3.94 0.33 -28.51
C ASN A 147 5.21 0.16 -27.66
N LYS A 148 6.16 -0.62 -28.14
CA LYS A 148 7.41 -0.91 -27.41
C LYS A 148 8.23 0.34 -27.13
N TYR A 149 8.27 1.29 -28.05
CA TYR A 149 9.01 2.53 -27.86
C TYR A 149 8.32 3.41 -26.81
N GLY A 150 6.99 3.50 -26.86
CA GLY A 150 6.21 4.22 -25.85
C GLY A 150 6.40 3.63 -24.46
N MET A 151 6.40 2.31 -24.34
CA MET A 151 6.66 1.63 -23.06
C MET A 151 8.09 1.87 -22.57
N TYR A 152 9.06 1.87 -23.47
CA TYR A 152 10.46 2.20 -23.15
C TYR A 152 10.56 3.63 -22.58
N GLN A 153 9.90 4.60 -23.22
CA GLN A 153 9.91 5.98 -22.75
C GLN A 153 9.24 6.14 -21.39
N LEU A 154 8.11 5.51 -21.20
CA LEU A 154 7.40 5.53 -19.90
C LEU A 154 8.28 4.93 -18.80
N ASP A 155 8.88 3.77 -19.04
CA ASP A 155 9.77 3.11 -18.08
C ASP A 155 10.98 4.00 -17.76
N LYS A 156 11.55 4.65 -18.75
CA LYS A 156 12.67 5.58 -18.55
C LYS A 156 12.29 6.77 -17.67
N GLU A 157 11.09 7.31 -17.84
CA GLU A 157 10.58 8.41 -17.01
C GLU A 157 10.42 8.01 -15.53
N LEU A 158 10.12 6.75 -15.26
CA LEU A 158 9.93 6.23 -13.91
C LEU A 158 11.24 5.88 -13.18
N ALA A 159 12.33 5.78 -13.91
CA ALA A 159 13.62 5.35 -13.37
C ALA A 159 14.25 6.36 -12.40
#